data_4cb54ee5373363e8d80a9b97fb7f1f99
#
_entry.id   4cb54ee5373363e8d80a9b97fb7f1f99
#
_cell.length_a   1.000
_cell.length_b   1.000
_cell.length_c   1.000
_cell.angle_alpha   90.00
_cell.angle_beta   90.00
_cell.angle_gamma   90.00
#
_symmetry.space_group_name_H-M   'P 1'
#
loop_
_entity.id
_entity.type
_entity.pdbx_description
1 polymer ?
#
loop_
_entity_poly.entity_id
_entity_poly.type
_entity_poly.pdbx_seq_one_letter_code
_entity_poly.pdbx_strand_id
1 'polypeptide(L)'
;MRSSSSTKSPVSSDASLIPAGISLTAQGRDLLEERVERLRVDVLDRLRPHLMGPERDERDVAQFERTLAEVARLEGIIAAAAMLPAPATGKTARVVPGALVEVETDAQPSERMRVRIVHPEEAVLDDERISWTSPLAKALLGATVGEACEVTSPAGTWTCVVRRISK
;
A
#
# COMPACT_ATOMS: atom_id res chain seq x y z
N MET A 1 25.68 41.32 -0.20
CA MET A 1 24.56 40.48 0.27
C MET A 1 24.65 39.16 -0.46
N ARG A 2 25.06 38.11 0.23
CA ARG A 2 25.19 36.79 -0.35
C ARG A 2 24.00 35.94 0.12
N SER A 3 23.08 35.68 -0.80
CA SER A 3 21.97 34.74 -0.60
C SER A 3 22.55 33.33 -0.71
N SER A 4 22.69 32.66 0.43
CA SER A 4 23.06 31.25 0.46
C SER A 4 21.81 30.43 0.14
N SER A 5 21.63 30.08 -1.11
CA SER A 5 20.69 29.03 -1.53
C SER A 5 21.26 27.69 -1.06
N SER A 6 20.78 27.20 0.07
CA SER A 6 21.08 25.85 0.52
C SER A 6 20.32 24.86 -0.36
N THR A 7 20.95 24.42 -1.43
CA THR A 7 20.49 23.32 -2.26
C THR A 7 20.65 22.03 -1.46
N LYS A 8 19.62 21.66 -0.70
CA LYS A 8 19.56 20.37 -0.02
C LYS A 8 19.38 19.31 -1.11
N SER A 9 20.36 18.45 -1.25
CA SER A 9 20.35 17.33 -2.20
C SER A 9 19.08 16.52 -2.06
N PRO A 10 18.51 15.99 -3.17
CA PRO A 10 17.34 15.12 -3.10
C PRO A 10 17.70 13.90 -2.24
N VAL A 11 16.80 13.57 -1.32
CA VAL A 11 16.96 12.39 -0.46
C VAL A 11 16.93 11.16 -1.34
N SER A 12 18.00 10.40 -1.32
CA SER A 12 18.04 9.07 -1.93
C SER A 12 17.02 8.21 -1.21
N SER A 13 16.03 7.71 -1.95
CA SER A 13 15.05 6.75 -1.45
C SER A 13 15.76 5.59 -0.75
N ASP A 14 15.49 5.43 0.54
CA ASP A 14 16.16 4.41 1.35
C ASP A 14 15.45 3.06 1.18
N ALA A 15 15.78 2.37 0.08
CA ALA A 15 15.26 1.05 -0.23
C ALA A 15 15.56 0.00 0.86
N SER A 16 16.52 0.30 1.75
CA SER A 16 16.87 -0.58 2.88
C SER A 16 15.78 -0.65 3.94
N LEU A 17 14.83 0.30 3.94
CA LEU A 17 13.68 0.32 4.85
C LEU A 17 12.59 -0.68 4.47
N ILE A 18 12.59 -1.20 3.24
CA ILE A 18 11.59 -2.16 2.79
C ILE A 18 11.97 -3.55 3.31
N PRO A 19 11.05 -4.25 4.02
CA PRO A 19 11.31 -5.61 4.48
C PRO A 19 11.61 -6.57 3.33
N ALA A 20 12.54 -7.50 3.53
CA ALA A 20 12.92 -8.49 2.52
C ALA A 20 11.84 -9.56 2.26
N GLY A 21 10.87 -9.71 3.16
CA GLY A 21 9.78 -10.68 3.06
C GLY A 21 8.40 -10.04 3.07
N ILE A 22 7.36 -10.88 3.04
CA ILE A 22 5.99 -10.43 3.19
C ILE A 22 5.81 -9.84 4.60
N SER A 23 5.42 -8.59 4.68
CA SER A 23 5.18 -7.91 5.96
C SER A 23 3.92 -7.05 5.83
N LEU A 24 2.99 -7.24 6.75
CA LEU A 24 1.68 -6.61 6.75
C LEU A 24 1.52 -5.68 7.96
N THR A 25 0.75 -4.61 7.79
CA THR A 25 0.24 -3.85 8.94
C THR A 25 -0.81 -4.68 9.69
N ALA A 26 -1.03 -4.40 10.98
CA ALA A 26 -2.09 -5.08 11.73
C ALA A 26 -3.46 -4.92 11.02
N GLN A 27 -3.79 -3.68 10.68
CA GLN A 27 -5.04 -3.37 9.97
C GLN A 27 -5.11 -4.03 8.58
N GLY A 28 -4.00 -4.06 7.83
CA GLY A 28 -3.96 -4.70 6.51
C GLY A 28 -4.19 -6.20 6.60
N ARG A 29 -3.64 -6.85 7.63
CA ARG A 29 -3.90 -8.26 7.91
C ARG A 29 -5.39 -8.52 8.17
N ASP A 30 -6.00 -7.74 9.07
CA ASP A 30 -7.43 -7.88 9.38
C ASP A 30 -8.31 -7.72 8.13
N LEU A 31 -8.00 -6.73 7.28
CA LEU A 31 -8.72 -6.49 6.03
C LEU A 31 -8.54 -7.61 4.99
N LEU A 32 -7.35 -8.23 4.93
CA LEU A 32 -7.13 -9.38 4.06
C LEU A 32 -7.88 -10.61 4.57
N GLU A 33 -7.91 -10.86 5.87
CA GLU A 33 -8.71 -11.92 6.50
C GLU A 33 -10.21 -11.73 6.23
N GLU A 34 -10.71 -10.50 6.37
CA GLU A 34 -12.09 -10.15 6.03
C GLU A 34 -12.39 -10.36 4.54
N ARG A 35 -11.45 -10.02 3.65
CA ARG A 35 -11.59 -10.28 2.21
C ARG A 35 -11.69 -11.78 1.92
N VAL A 36 -10.86 -12.60 2.54
CA VAL A 36 -10.91 -14.06 2.41
C VAL A 36 -12.27 -14.59 2.83
N GLU A 37 -12.78 -14.14 3.97
CA GLU A 37 -14.10 -14.58 4.46
C GLU A 37 -15.23 -14.16 3.52
N ARG A 38 -15.22 -12.94 3.02
CA ARG A 38 -16.18 -12.48 2.00
C ARG A 38 -16.13 -13.32 0.73
N LEU A 39 -14.95 -13.65 0.22
CA LEU A 39 -14.81 -14.50 -0.97
C LEU A 39 -15.38 -15.91 -0.72
N ARG A 40 -15.21 -16.46 0.47
CA ARG A 40 -15.77 -17.75 0.84
C ARG A 40 -17.30 -17.71 0.89
N VAL A 41 -17.86 -16.79 1.64
CA VAL A 41 -19.30 -16.70 1.85
C VAL A 41 -20.04 -16.24 0.59
N ASP A 42 -19.62 -15.12 0.01
CA ASP A 42 -20.36 -14.48 -1.08
C ASP A 42 -20.19 -15.15 -2.44
N VAL A 43 -19.09 -15.87 -2.65
CA VAL A 43 -18.79 -16.49 -3.95
C VAL A 43 -18.79 -18.01 -3.84
N LEU A 44 -17.92 -18.59 -3.01
CA LEU A 44 -17.77 -20.05 -2.99
C LEU A 44 -19.03 -20.76 -2.48
N ASP A 45 -19.60 -20.31 -1.37
CA ASP A 45 -20.81 -20.94 -0.82
C ASP A 45 -22.04 -20.73 -1.70
N ARG A 46 -22.13 -19.57 -2.37
CA ARG A 46 -23.21 -19.29 -3.32
C ARG A 46 -23.10 -20.13 -4.59
N LEU A 47 -21.90 -20.33 -5.13
CA LEU A 47 -21.68 -21.07 -6.38
C LEU A 47 -21.69 -22.59 -6.17
N ARG A 48 -21.34 -23.09 -4.98
CA ARG A 48 -21.24 -24.53 -4.70
C ARG A 48 -22.45 -25.34 -5.12
N PRO A 49 -23.72 -24.92 -4.87
CA PRO A 49 -24.90 -25.67 -5.33
C PRO A 49 -25.01 -25.79 -6.86
N HIS A 50 -24.45 -24.82 -7.61
CA HIS A 50 -24.54 -24.75 -9.08
C HIS A 50 -23.41 -25.52 -9.80
N LEU A 51 -22.48 -26.11 -9.05
CA LEU A 51 -21.36 -26.86 -9.63
C LEU A 51 -21.74 -28.26 -10.07
N MET A 52 -22.88 -28.78 -9.59
CA MET A 52 -23.35 -30.13 -9.87
C MET A 52 -24.79 -30.12 -10.40
N GLY A 53 -25.09 -31.04 -11.32
CA GLY A 53 -26.43 -31.19 -11.86
C GLY A 53 -26.56 -30.79 -13.32
N PRO A 54 -27.78 -30.92 -13.89
CA PRO A 54 -28.04 -30.66 -15.31
C PRO A 54 -27.95 -29.18 -15.71
N GLU A 55 -28.02 -28.27 -14.75
CA GLU A 55 -27.91 -26.81 -14.94
C GLU A 55 -26.50 -26.26 -14.67
N ARG A 56 -25.49 -27.13 -14.65
CA ARG A 56 -24.11 -26.73 -14.44
C ARG A 56 -23.66 -25.76 -15.54
N ASP A 57 -23.31 -24.52 -15.15
CA ASP A 57 -22.69 -23.53 -16.04
C ASP A 57 -21.16 -23.57 -15.90
N GLU A 58 -20.46 -23.69 -17.04
CA GLU A 58 -18.99 -23.67 -17.07
C GLU A 58 -18.40 -22.34 -16.56
N ARG A 59 -19.16 -21.23 -16.66
CA ARG A 59 -18.74 -19.94 -16.12
C ARG A 59 -18.72 -19.95 -14.60
N ASP A 60 -19.72 -20.57 -13.98
CA ASP A 60 -19.78 -20.71 -12.51
C ASP A 60 -18.64 -21.60 -12.00
N VAL A 61 -18.35 -22.69 -12.71
CA VAL A 61 -17.20 -23.55 -12.39
C VAL A 61 -15.89 -22.77 -12.49
N ALA A 62 -15.67 -22.04 -13.58
CA ALA A 62 -14.45 -21.25 -13.77
C ALA A 62 -14.35 -20.11 -12.74
N GLN A 63 -15.45 -19.50 -12.34
CA GLN A 63 -15.48 -18.49 -11.27
C GLN A 63 -15.14 -19.10 -9.93
N PHE A 64 -15.73 -20.25 -9.59
CA PHE A 64 -15.44 -20.98 -8.37
C PHE A 64 -13.95 -21.34 -8.25
N GLU A 65 -13.37 -21.92 -9.29
CA GLU A 65 -11.95 -22.32 -9.32
C GLU A 65 -11.03 -21.11 -9.15
N ARG A 66 -11.29 -20.00 -9.86
CA ARG A 66 -10.52 -18.76 -9.71
C ARG A 66 -10.60 -18.19 -8.31
N THR A 67 -11.80 -18.17 -7.72
CA THR A 67 -12.00 -17.66 -6.36
C THR A 67 -11.33 -18.55 -5.34
N LEU A 68 -11.39 -19.88 -5.51
CA LEU A 68 -10.71 -20.83 -4.64
C LEU A 68 -9.18 -20.62 -4.67
N ALA A 69 -8.62 -20.43 -5.87
CA ALA A 69 -7.19 -20.13 -6.04
C ALA A 69 -6.79 -18.79 -5.40
N GLU A 70 -7.65 -17.75 -5.50
CA GLU A 70 -7.40 -16.47 -4.85
C GLU A 70 -7.44 -16.58 -3.32
N VAL A 71 -8.42 -17.27 -2.76
CA VAL A 71 -8.50 -17.55 -1.32
C VAL A 71 -7.23 -18.24 -0.84
N ALA A 72 -6.81 -19.33 -1.50
CA ALA A 72 -5.60 -20.06 -1.12
C ALA A 72 -4.34 -19.17 -1.20
N ARG A 73 -4.25 -18.30 -2.21
CA ARG A 73 -3.14 -17.36 -2.35
C ARG A 73 -3.12 -16.34 -1.22
N LEU A 74 -4.26 -15.72 -0.88
CA LEU A 74 -4.36 -14.74 0.20
C LEU A 74 -4.05 -15.37 1.56
N GLU A 75 -4.54 -16.57 1.82
CA GLU A 75 -4.23 -17.32 3.06
C GLU A 75 -2.74 -17.63 3.17
N GLY A 76 -2.10 -18.00 2.06
CA GLY A 76 -0.65 -18.23 2.02
C GLY A 76 0.13 -16.96 2.35
N ILE A 77 -0.30 -15.79 1.86
CA ILE A 77 0.28 -14.48 2.17
C ILE A 77 0.11 -14.16 3.66
N ILE A 78 -1.10 -14.29 4.18
CA ILE A 78 -1.41 -14.01 5.60
C ILE A 78 -0.58 -14.91 6.52
N ALA A 79 -0.46 -16.19 6.18
CA ALA A 79 0.30 -17.15 6.97
C ALA A 79 1.82 -16.90 6.97
N ALA A 80 2.37 -16.43 5.84
CA ALA A 80 3.79 -16.14 5.67
C ALA A 80 4.20 -14.74 6.17
N ALA A 81 3.23 -13.85 6.39
CA ALA A 81 3.51 -12.46 6.68
C ALA A 81 4.02 -12.22 8.10
N ALA A 82 5.12 -11.47 8.21
CA ALA A 82 5.52 -10.82 9.45
C ALA A 82 4.67 -9.58 9.73
N MET A 83 4.55 -9.20 10.99
CA MET A 83 3.87 -7.95 11.37
C MET A 83 4.82 -6.78 11.26
N LEU A 84 4.41 -5.74 10.55
CA LEU A 84 5.14 -4.47 10.55
C LEU A 84 5.06 -3.82 11.93
N PRO A 85 6.19 -3.32 12.47
CA PRO A 85 6.16 -2.55 13.69
C PRO A 85 5.38 -1.25 13.50
N ALA A 86 4.74 -0.77 14.57
CA ALA A 86 4.06 0.51 14.51
C ALA A 86 5.06 1.64 14.21
N PRO A 87 4.81 2.50 13.21
CA PRO A 87 5.71 3.58 12.85
C PRO A 87 5.83 4.61 13.98
N ALA A 88 7.01 5.23 14.09
CA ALA A 88 7.18 6.39 14.94
C ALA A 88 6.38 7.57 14.39
N THR A 89 5.94 8.46 15.26
CA THR A 89 5.16 9.64 14.91
C THR A 89 5.82 10.94 15.43
N GLY A 90 5.46 12.07 14.84
CA GLY A 90 5.95 13.38 15.25
C GLY A 90 6.96 13.99 14.28
N LYS A 91 7.49 15.16 14.63
CA LYS A 91 8.30 15.99 13.73
C LYS A 91 9.66 15.38 13.34
N THR A 92 10.21 14.53 14.20
CA THR A 92 11.50 13.84 13.96
C THR A 92 11.35 12.43 13.41
N ALA A 93 10.09 11.96 13.24
CA ALA A 93 9.81 10.65 12.64
C ALA A 93 10.23 10.63 11.18
N ARG A 94 10.66 9.45 10.74
CA ARG A 94 10.92 9.18 9.32
C ARG A 94 9.79 8.36 8.73
N VAL A 95 9.54 8.56 7.46
CA VAL A 95 8.60 7.72 6.71
C VAL A 95 9.17 6.31 6.57
N VAL A 96 8.45 5.35 7.10
CA VAL A 96 8.77 3.91 7.05
C VAL A 96 7.55 3.12 6.56
N PRO A 97 7.70 1.87 6.12
CA PRO A 97 6.55 1.00 5.83
C PRO A 97 5.56 0.95 7.01
N GLY A 98 4.27 1.02 6.71
CA GLY A 98 3.18 1.12 7.69
C GLY A 98 2.79 2.55 8.09
N ALA A 99 3.63 3.57 7.81
CA ALA A 99 3.32 4.95 8.15
C ALA A 99 2.22 5.53 7.26
N LEU A 100 1.32 6.31 7.88
CA LEU A 100 0.36 7.17 7.21
C LEU A 100 0.99 8.56 7.04
N VAL A 101 1.16 8.98 5.80
CA VAL A 101 1.85 10.22 5.43
C VAL A 101 0.88 11.17 4.76
N GLU A 102 0.81 12.38 5.27
CA GLU A 102 0.11 13.48 4.61
C GLU A 102 1.13 14.29 3.80
N VAL A 103 0.90 14.38 2.50
CA VAL A 103 1.76 15.11 1.57
C VAL A 103 0.97 16.21 0.86
N GLU A 104 1.67 17.27 0.49
CA GLU A 104 1.12 18.37 -0.29
C GLU A 104 1.94 18.54 -1.57
N THR A 105 1.27 18.52 -2.72
CA THR A 105 1.92 18.68 -4.02
C THR A 105 2.26 20.14 -4.27
N ASP A 106 3.28 20.40 -5.08
CA ASP A 106 3.65 21.74 -5.55
C ASP A 106 2.84 22.19 -6.78
N ALA A 107 1.87 21.38 -7.23
CA ALA A 107 0.95 21.74 -8.29
C ALA A 107 0.09 22.97 -7.93
N GLN A 108 -0.39 23.68 -8.94
CA GLN A 108 -1.31 24.80 -8.73
C GLN A 108 -2.68 24.46 -9.35
N PRO A 109 -3.75 24.37 -8.54
CA PRO A 109 -3.77 24.48 -7.06
C PRO A 109 -3.04 23.32 -6.36
N SER A 110 -2.46 23.61 -5.18
CA SER A 110 -1.81 22.57 -4.38
C SER A 110 -2.85 21.56 -3.89
N GLU A 111 -2.51 20.29 -3.95
CA GLU A 111 -3.38 19.21 -3.53
C GLU A 111 -2.77 18.48 -2.32
N ARG A 112 -3.59 18.19 -1.33
CA ARG A 112 -3.21 17.37 -0.19
C ARG A 112 -3.76 15.98 -0.36
N MET A 113 -2.90 14.99 -0.12
CA MET A 113 -3.28 13.60 -0.13
C MET A 113 -2.74 12.90 1.11
N ARG A 114 -3.43 11.88 1.54
CA ARG A 114 -3.01 10.99 2.62
C ARG A 114 -2.74 9.63 2.03
N VAL A 115 -1.58 9.08 2.32
CA VAL A 115 -1.17 7.78 1.79
C VAL A 115 -0.52 6.94 2.89
N ARG A 116 -0.89 5.68 2.97
CA ARG A 116 -0.27 4.68 3.83
C ARG A 116 0.64 3.80 2.97
N ILE A 117 1.91 3.74 3.34
CA ILE A 117 2.90 2.94 2.60
C ILE A 117 2.86 1.50 3.13
N VAL A 118 2.45 0.57 2.29
CA VAL A 118 2.17 -0.81 2.69
C VAL A 118 2.72 -1.84 1.70
N HIS A 119 2.61 -3.12 2.06
CA HIS A 119 2.88 -4.23 1.14
C HIS A 119 1.97 -4.15 -0.10
N PRO A 120 2.44 -4.56 -1.29
CA PRO A 120 1.63 -4.54 -2.52
C PRO A 120 0.24 -5.19 -2.37
N GLU A 121 0.13 -6.27 -1.60
CA GLU A 121 -1.16 -6.96 -1.38
C GLU A 121 -2.14 -6.16 -0.51
N GLU A 122 -1.65 -5.31 0.38
CA GLU A 122 -2.51 -4.37 1.11
C GLU A 122 -2.90 -3.16 0.26
N ALA A 123 -2.07 -2.76 -0.68
CA ALA A 123 -2.28 -1.56 -1.50
C ALA A 123 -3.51 -1.66 -2.43
N VAL A 124 -4.04 -2.85 -2.64
CA VAL A 124 -5.26 -3.07 -3.45
C VAL A 124 -6.54 -3.03 -2.64
N LEU A 125 -6.47 -2.81 -1.32
CA LEU A 125 -7.64 -2.86 -0.44
C LEU A 125 -8.43 -1.56 -0.44
N ASP A 126 -7.76 -0.41 -0.56
CA ASP A 126 -8.38 0.90 -0.67
C ASP A 126 -7.43 1.94 -1.33
N ASP A 127 -7.97 3.13 -1.61
CA ASP A 127 -7.25 4.21 -2.32
C ASP A 127 -6.24 4.96 -1.43
N GLU A 128 -6.32 4.85 -0.10
CA GLU A 128 -5.36 5.47 0.83
C GLU A 128 -4.06 4.67 0.92
N ARG A 129 -4.09 3.38 0.57
CA ARG A 129 -2.93 2.50 0.61
C ARG A 129 -2.17 2.52 -0.69
N ILE A 130 -0.86 2.75 -0.60
CA ILE A 130 0.04 2.66 -1.75
C ILE A 130 1.13 1.62 -1.50
N SER A 131 1.44 0.87 -2.55
CA SER A 131 2.55 -0.09 -2.49
C SER A 131 3.86 0.63 -2.22
N TRP A 132 4.70 0.10 -1.34
CA TRP A 132 6.06 0.60 -1.13
C TRP A 132 6.96 0.50 -2.38
N THR A 133 6.53 -0.23 -3.42
CA THR A 133 7.20 -0.28 -4.73
C THR A 133 6.77 0.85 -5.67
N SER A 134 5.70 1.59 -5.32
CA SER A 134 5.21 2.70 -6.14
C SER A 134 6.21 3.88 -6.17
N PRO A 135 6.20 4.68 -7.26
CA PRO A 135 7.07 5.84 -7.38
C PRO A 135 6.94 6.83 -6.21
N LEU A 136 5.71 7.12 -5.78
CA LEU A 136 5.45 8.02 -4.65
C LEU A 136 6.01 7.45 -3.35
N ALA A 137 5.73 6.19 -3.04
CA ALA A 137 6.23 5.56 -1.82
C ALA A 137 7.76 5.54 -1.79
N LYS A 138 8.42 5.22 -2.91
CA LYS A 138 9.88 5.25 -3.02
C LYS A 138 10.46 6.63 -2.75
N ALA A 139 9.82 7.69 -3.25
CA ALA A 139 10.26 9.06 -3.01
C ALA A 139 10.09 9.49 -1.54
N LEU A 140 9.05 8.96 -0.85
CA LEU A 140 8.73 9.32 0.52
C LEU A 140 9.53 8.54 1.57
N LEU A 141 9.92 7.30 1.30
CA LEU A 141 10.63 6.44 2.27
C LEU A 141 11.92 7.09 2.78
N GLY A 142 12.05 7.19 4.10
CA GLY A 142 13.17 7.83 4.78
C GLY A 142 13.01 9.33 5.00
N ALA A 143 12.08 10.00 4.32
CA ALA A 143 11.84 11.44 4.45
C ALA A 143 11.28 11.82 5.84
N THR A 144 11.49 13.07 6.21
CA THR A 144 10.99 13.67 7.47
C THR A 144 9.95 14.75 7.18
N VAL A 145 9.22 15.16 8.22
CA VAL A 145 8.23 16.25 8.10
C VAL A 145 8.90 17.54 7.65
N GLY A 146 8.34 18.19 6.65
CA GLY A 146 8.85 19.41 6.02
C GLY A 146 9.80 19.18 4.86
N GLU A 147 10.16 17.93 4.58
CA GLU A 147 11.07 17.58 3.49
C GLU A 147 10.33 17.53 2.15
N ALA A 148 10.98 18.08 1.12
CA ALA A 148 10.50 18.02 -0.26
C ALA A 148 11.04 16.75 -0.93
N CYS A 149 10.15 15.99 -1.55
CA CYS A 149 10.46 14.75 -2.23
C CYS A 149 10.12 14.87 -3.71
N GLU A 150 11.05 14.50 -4.57
CA GLU A 150 10.83 14.42 -6.01
C GLU A 150 10.30 13.05 -6.40
N VAL A 151 9.15 13.02 -7.04
CA VAL A 151 8.49 11.80 -7.49
C VAL A 151 8.64 11.66 -8.99
N THR A 152 9.36 10.64 -9.44
CA THR A 152 9.51 10.31 -10.86
C THR A 152 8.58 9.16 -11.21
N SER A 153 7.61 9.42 -12.10
CA SER A 153 6.64 8.44 -12.58
C SER A 153 6.62 8.42 -14.12
N PRO A 154 6.02 7.40 -14.75
CA PRO A 154 5.84 7.38 -16.20
C PRO A 154 5.08 8.59 -16.76
N ALA A 155 4.24 9.24 -15.95
CA ALA A 155 3.48 10.43 -16.30
C ALA A 155 4.30 11.74 -16.19
N GLY A 156 5.51 11.68 -15.62
CA GLY A 156 6.39 12.84 -15.43
C GLY A 156 6.97 12.90 -14.03
N THR A 157 7.71 13.98 -13.79
CA THR A 157 8.32 14.28 -12.49
C THR A 157 7.58 15.45 -11.83
N TRP A 158 7.30 15.31 -10.54
CA TRP A 158 6.65 16.32 -9.72
C TRP A 158 7.21 16.30 -8.30
N THR A 159 6.94 17.32 -7.52
CA THR A 159 7.45 17.48 -6.16
C THR A 159 6.30 17.48 -5.16
N CYS A 160 6.52 16.85 -3.99
CA CYS A 160 5.62 16.97 -2.86
C CYS A 160 6.40 17.24 -1.57
N VAL A 161 5.71 17.81 -0.57
CA VAL A 161 6.27 18.10 0.74
C VAL A 161 5.56 17.24 1.78
N VAL A 162 6.33 16.56 2.62
CA VAL A 162 5.77 15.78 3.75
C VAL A 162 5.25 16.74 4.82
N ARG A 163 3.95 16.74 5.07
CA ARG A 163 3.30 17.61 6.04
C ARG A 163 3.13 16.96 7.40
N ARG A 164 2.85 15.66 7.42
CA ARG A 164 2.61 14.90 8.66
C ARG A 164 2.97 13.42 8.48
N ILE A 165 3.45 12.82 9.57
CA ILE A 165 3.68 11.37 9.67
C ILE A 165 2.90 10.87 10.90
N SER A 166 2.06 9.86 10.70
CA SER A 166 1.21 9.27 11.74
C SER A 166 1.15 7.74 11.62
N LYS A 167 0.44 7.09 12.56
CA LYS A 167 0.21 5.64 12.55
C LYS A 167 -0.91 5.26 11.62
#